data_80041269cc2dd8dfe4e44246f4a18c35
#
_entry.id   80041269cc2dd8dfe4e44246f4a18c35
#
_cell.length_a   1.000
_cell.length_b   1.000
_cell.length_c   1.000
_cell.angle_alpha   90.00
_cell.angle_beta   90.00
_cell.angle_gamma   90.00
#
_symmetry.space_group_name_H-M   'P 1'
#
loop_
_entity.id
_entity.type
_entity.pdbx_description
1 polymer ?
#
loop_
_entity_poly.entity_id
_entity_poly.type
_entity_poly.pdbx_seq_one_letter_code
_entity_poly.pdbx_strand_id
1 'polypeptide(L)'
;MVFAGNCHAATLTNLFQRTSAIADDWSISWFDPGAKGEARDRQLDDVRRCDVLIKQDIANVREHDAWALLRPNVTEFRIPFYYYGALWPFDAWQNGPDPASGPDLPANQKFAYRDFLLGQFRSRFPDPEERFRHYRDLDVPVAGVKDIDTYAAYEERRLHLVDRLTGCTSGAFILENARKRRLFHTVTHPTLEFSKHQCEDIFRMLGFNQTAADINYRSDDLAYYQVPLHPAVIRKLGVAWADDDTTYIFWRTRHLTWESYVRGYIEMYG
;
A
#
# COMPACT_ATOMS: atom_id res chain seq x y z
N MET A 1 18.04 -3.64 15.45
CA MET A 1 17.35 -4.04 14.20
C MET A 1 16.81 -2.79 13.52
N VAL A 2 16.98 -2.65 12.19
CA VAL A 2 16.45 -1.53 11.39
C VAL A 2 15.57 -2.08 10.28
N PHE A 3 14.34 -1.57 10.17
CA PHE A 3 13.47 -1.79 9.03
C PHE A 3 13.64 -0.63 8.04
N ALA A 4 14.01 -0.92 6.82
CA ALA A 4 14.18 0.09 5.78
C ALA A 4 13.08 -0.02 4.71
N GLY A 5 12.36 1.08 4.49
CA GLY A 5 11.25 1.10 3.54
C GLY A 5 10.32 2.31 3.70
N ASN A 6 9.19 2.25 3.01
CA ASN A 6 8.16 3.28 3.05
C ASN A 6 7.26 3.20 4.32
N CYS A 7 6.12 3.88 4.31
CA CYS A 7 5.14 3.88 5.42
C CYS A 7 4.72 2.47 5.88
N HIS A 8 4.71 1.48 4.99
CA HIS A 8 4.43 0.09 5.37
C HIS A 8 5.56 -0.49 6.24
N ALA A 9 6.84 -0.22 5.92
CA ALA A 9 7.96 -0.61 6.78
C ALA A 9 7.90 0.08 8.15
N ALA A 10 7.45 1.35 8.21
CA ALA A 10 7.17 2.03 9.46
C ALA A 10 6.10 1.30 10.30
N THR A 11 5.01 0.86 9.67
CA THR A 11 3.98 0.06 10.34
C THR A 11 4.55 -1.25 10.89
N LEU A 12 5.34 -1.99 10.09
CA LEU A 12 6.01 -3.22 10.56
C LEU A 12 6.94 -2.94 11.74
N THR A 13 7.69 -1.83 11.72
CA THR A 13 8.51 -1.39 12.86
C THR A 13 7.69 -1.22 14.12
N ASN A 14 6.55 -0.50 14.03
CA ASN A 14 5.64 -0.30 15.14
C ASN A 14 5.10 -1.63 15.70
N LEU A 15 4.77 -2.58 14.83
CA LEU A 15 4.30 -3.91 15.24
C LEU A 15 5.36 -4.69 15.99
N PHE A 16 6.61 -4.69 15.51
CA PHE A 16 7.74 -5.34 16.19
C PHE A 16 8.04 -4.69 17.54
N GLN A 17 8.00 -3.37 17.65
CA GLN A 17 8.15 -2.64 18.91
C GLN A 17 7.03 -2.94 19.93
N ARG A 18 5.90 -3.49 19.49
CA ARG A 18 4.75 -3.88 20.32
C ARG A 18 4.64 -5.39 20.53
N THR A 19 5.65 -6.14 20.14
CA THR A 19 5.80 -7.56 20.42
C THR A 19 6.80 -7.71 21.57
N SER A 20 6.29 -7.84 22.81
CA SER A 20 7.10 -7.73 24.04
C SER A 20 8.32 -8.63 24.03
N ALA A 21 8.17 -9.91 23.66
CA ALA A 21 9.26 -10.86 23.60
C ALA A 21 10.41 -10.49 22.62
N ILE A 22 10.19 -9.51 21.75
CA ILE A 22 11.20 -8.99 20.82
C ILE A 22 11.68 -7.61 21.29
N ALA A 23 10.75 -6.75 21.71
CA ALA A 23 11.06 -5.39 22.12
C ALA A 23 11.92 -5.33 23.40
N ASP A 24 11.84 -6.33 24.27
CA ASP A 24 12.65 -6.41 25.48
C ASP A 24 14.13 -6.69 25.18
N ASP A 25 14.42 -7.41 24.08
CA ASP A 25 15.79 -7.81 23.70
C ASP A 25 16.39 -6.97 22.56
N TRP A 26 15.54 -6.27 21.78
CA TRP A 26 15.94 -5.58 20.56
C TRP A 26 15.57 -4.10 20.55
N SER A 27 16.54 -3.23 20.26
CA SER A 27 16.25 -1.88 19.81
C SER A 27 15.82 -1.91 18.33
N ILE A 28 14.62 -1.41 18.04
CA ILE A 28 13.99 -1.52 16.73
C ILE A 28 13.70 -0.12 16.21
N SER A 29 14.18 0.21 15.02
CA SER A 29 13.95 1.51 14.38
C SER A 29 13.59 1.37 12.90
N TRP A 30 13.07 2.46 12.35
CA TRP A 30 12.69 2.58 10.95
C TRP A 30 13.63 3.53 10.22
N PHE A 31 14.04 3.15 9.02
CA PHE A 31 14.78 3.96 8.08
C PHE A 31 13.88 4.32 6.88
N ASP A 32 13.59 5.62 6.75
CA ASP A 32 12.88 6.18 5.60
C ASP A 32 13.91 6.64 4.55
N PRO A 33 13.97 6.02 3.36
CA PRO A 33 14.90 6.44 2.31
C PRO A 33 14.62 7.86 1.78
N GLY A 34 13.45 8.44 2.10
CA GLY A 34 13.08 9.81 1.75
C GLY A 34 13.36 10.84 2.84
N ALA A 35 13.83 10.43 4.01
CA ALA A 35 14.11 11.34 5.14
C ALA A 35 15.18 12.37 4.80
N LYS A 36 15.05 13.58 5.40
CA LYS A 36 15.97 14.71 5.21
C LYS A 36 16.33 15.35 6.55
N GLY A 37 17.44 16.12 6.55
CA GLY A 37 17.90 16.87 7.72
C GLY A 37 18.16 15.97 8.94
N GLU A 38 17.93 16.48 10.14
CA GLU A 38 18.18 15.79 11.41
C GLU A 38 17.49 14.41 11.52
N ALA A 39 16.34 14.22 10.89
CA ALA A 39 15.66 12.92 10.88
C ALA A 39 16.51 11.89 10.13
N ARG A 40 17.08 12.27 8.97
CA ARG A 40 18.00 11.42 8.22
C ARG A 40 19.25 11.10 9.04
N ASP A 41 19.85 12.10 9.69
CA ASP A 41 21.09 11.90 10.45
C ASP A 41 20.90 10.87 11.57
N ARG A 42 19.81 10.99 12.34
CA ARG A 42 19.45 10.00 13.38
C ARG A 42 19.27 8.59 12.81
N GLN A 43 18.57 8.47 11.70
CA GLN A 43 18.33 7.18 11.05
C GLN A 43 19.63 6.57 10.50
N LEU A 44 20.56 7.37 9.98
CA LEU A 44 21.89 6.90 9.56
C LEU A 44 22.72 6.38 10.75
N ASP A 45 22.59 6.99 11.93
CA ASP A 45 23.24 6.47 13.14
C ASP A 45 22.67 5.11 13.58
N ASP A 46 21.38 4.88 13.42
CA ASP A 46 20.77 3.57 13.66
C ASP A 46 21.29 2.53 12.65
N VAL A 47 21.42 2.89 11.38
CA VAL A 47 22.01 2.02 10.35
C VAL A 47 23.45 1.63 10.68
N ARG A 48 24.30 2.59 11.10
CA ARG A 48 25.68 2.31 11.51
C ARG A 48 25.80 1.33 12.66
N ARG A 49 24.81 1.30 13.55
CA ARG A 49 24.84 0.50 14.78
C ARG A 49 24.03 -0.78 14.70
N CYS A 50 23.23 -0.99 13.65
CA CYS A 50 22.37 -2.16 13.58
C CYS A 50 23.14 -3.48 13.45
N ASP A 51 22.59 -4.54 14.00
CA ASP A 51 23.05 -5.92 13.83
C ASP A 51 22.24 -6.64 12.75
N VAL A 52 20.98 -6.23 12.58
CA VAL A 52 20.04 -6.75 11.61
C VAL A 52 19.41 -5.63 10.82
N LEU A 53 19.47 -5.73 9.49
CA LEU A 53 18.82 -4.83 8.54
C LEU A 53 17.77 -5.58 7.73
N ILE A 54 16.51 -5.13 7.80
CA ILE A 54 15.39 -5.68 7.05
C ILE A 54 15.02 -4.67 5.96
N LYS A 55 15.32 -4.99 4.71
CA LYS A 55 15.08 -4.12 3.56
C LYS A 55 13.79 -4.50 2.84
N GLN A 56 12.85 -3.58 2.73
CA GLN A 56 11.71 -3.73 1.86
C GLN A 56 12.17 -3.68 0.39
N ASP A 57 11.69 -4.62 -0.44
CA ASP A 57 12.10 -4.76 -1.83
C ASP A 57 11.46 -3.70 -2.74
N ILE A 58 11.88 -2.45 -2.56
CA ILE A 58 11.50 -1.29 -3.39
C ILE A 58 12.75 -0.59 -3.92
N ALA A 59 12.63 0.07 -5.07
CA ALA A 59 13.78 0.59 -5.81
C ALA A 59 14.68 1.53 -5.01
N ASN A 60 14.08 2.50 -4.29
CA ASN A 60 14.81 3.48 -3.48
C ASN A 60 15.46 2.91 -2.20
N VAL A 61 15.15 1.66 -1.84
CA VAL A 61 15.81 0.95 -0.73
C VAL A 61 16.90 0.03 -1.24
N ARG A 62 16.73 -0.60 -2.42
CA ARG A 62 17.69 -1.59 -2.93
C ARG A 62 19.12 -1.04 -3.03
N GLU A 63 19.26 0.17 -3.55
CA GLU A 63 20.56 0.78 -3.91
C GLU A 63 20.80 2.09 -3.14
N HIS A 64 20.29 2.19 -1.92
CA HIS A 64 20.44 3.39 -1.12
C HIS A 64 21.89 3.54 -0.61
N ASP A 65 22.44 4.75 -0.67
CA ASP A 65 23.81 5.10 -0.26
C ASP A 65 24.13 4.82 1.23
N ALA A 66 23.09 4.83 2.10
CA ALA A 66 23.23 4.50 3.51
C ALA A 66 23.81 3.08 3.76
N TRP A 67 23.70 2.16 2.80
CA TRP A 67 24.21 0.80 2.97
C TRP A 67 25.73 0.72 2.98
N ALA A 68 26.41 1.74 2.48
CA ALA A 68 27.87 1.89 2.62
C ALA A 68 28.31 2.13 4.09
N LEU A 69 27.40 2.47 4.98
CA LEU A 69 27.68 2.70 6.40
C LEU A 69 27.53 1.44 7.27
N LEU A 70 27.07 0.34 6.70
CA LEU A 70 26.86 -0.92 7.43
C LEU A 70 28.20 -1.51 7.90
N ARG A 71 28.18 -2.09 9.08
CA ARG A 71 29.30 -2.86 9.61
C ARG A 71 29.43 -4.20 8.84
N PRO A 72 30.63 -4.77 8.70
CA PRO A 72 30.83 -6.00 7.92
C PRO A 72 30.03 -7.22 8.38
N ASN A 73 29.58 -7.23 9.65
CA ASN A 73 28.88 -8.35 10.28
C ASN A 73 27.35 -8.16 10.39
N VAL A 74 26.78 -7.17 9.71
CA VAL A 74 25.33 -6.97 9.70
C VAL A 74 24.65 -8.11 8.93
N THR A 75 23.62 -8.68 9.54
CA THR A 75 22.76 -9.66 8.85
C THR A 75 21.67 -8.92 8.09
N GLU A 76 21.61 -9.12 6.78
CA GLU A 76 20.65 -8.45 5.91
C GLU A 76 19.53 -9.42 5.48
N PHE A 77 18.30 -8.96 5.60
CA PHE A 77 17.12 -9.64 5.08
C PHE A 77 16.40 -8.75 4.07
N ARG A 78 15.76 -9.37 3.08
CA ARG A 78 14.87 -8.68 2.15
C ARG A 78 13.46 -9.19 2.33
N ILE A 79 12.52 -8.26 2.51
CA ILE A 79 11.10 -8.57 2.61
C ILE A 79 10.36 -8.04 1.37
N PRO A 80 9.35 -8.77 0.86
CA PRO A 80 8.57 -8.30 -0.26
C PRO A 80 7.81 -7.02 0.07
N PHE A 81 7.67 -6.17 -0.95
CA PHE A 81 6.67 -5.11 -0.93
C PHE A 81 5.37 -5.67 -1.50
N TYR A 82 4.43 -5.96 -0.62
CA TYR A 82 3.11 -6.42 -1.04
C TYR A 82 2.19 -5.24 -1.35
N TYR A 83 1.54 -5.33 -2.47
CA TYR A 83 0.43 -4.49 -2.93
C TYR A 83 -0.60 -5.39 -3.63
N TYR A 84 -1.83 -4.90 -3.81
CA TYR A 84 -2.84 -5.69 -4.50
C TYR A 84 -3.65 -4.83 -5.46
N GLY A 85 -3.14 -4.69 -6.68
CA GLY A 85 -3.71 -3.85 -7.74
C GLY A 85 -5.01 -4.40 -8.31
N ALA A 86 -5.33 -5.70 -8.16
CA ALA A 86 -6.54 -6.29 -8.72
C ALA A 86 -7.83 -5.60 -8.26
N LEU A 87 -7.85 -5.04 -7.04
CA LEU A 87 -8.98 -4.28 -6.51
C LEU A 87 -9.02 -2.82 -7.02
N TRP A 88 -7.91 -2.31 -7.53
CA TRP A 88 -7.79 -0.95 -8.09
C TRP A 88 -7.13 -0.96 -9.48
N PRO A 89 -7.75 -1.61 -10.48
CA PRO A 89 -7.14 -1.81 -11.80
C PRO A 89 -6.93 -0.51 -12.59
N PHE A 90 -7.55 0.58 -12.15
CA PHE A 90 -7.46 1.90 -12.78
C PHE A 90 -6.48 2.85 -12.07
N ASP A 91 -5.85 2.40 -10.98
CA ASP A 91 -4.85 3.20 -10.25
C ASP A 91 -3.65 3.51 -11.17
N ALA A 92 -3.29 4.79 -11.18
CA ALA A 92 -2.23 5.31 -12.04
C ALA A 92 -0.89 5.46 -11.29
N TRP A 93 -0.62 4.64 -10.31
CA TRP A 93 0.47 4.72 -9.33
C TRP A 93 1.82 5.26 -9.86
N GLN A 94 2.18 5.00 -11.09
CA GLN A 94 3.48 5.45 -11.64
C GLN A 94 3.38 6.41 -12.82
N ASN A 95 2.24 6.56 -13.47
CA ASN A 95 2.12 7.23 -14.77
C ASN A 95 0.98 8.25 -14.87
N GLY A 96 0.36 8.63 -13.77
CA GLY A 96 -0.73 9.61 -13.80
C GLY A 96 -0.24 11.07 -13.85
N PRO A 97 -1.09 12.03 -14.22
CA PRO A 97 -0.76 13.44 -14.16
C PRO A 97 -0.36 13.86 -12.74
N ASP A 98 0.60 14.74 -12.61
CA ASP A 98 1.13 15.20 -11.33
C ASP A 98 0.00 15.73 -10.41
N PRO A 99 -0.14 15.29 -9.14
CA PRO A 99 -1.06 15.94 -8.21
C PRO A 99 -0.76 17.43 -8.00
N ALA A 100 0.45 17.88 -8.34
CA ALA A 100 0.79 19.29 -8.38
C ALA A 100 0.00 20.08 -9.45
N SER A 101 -0.61 19.42 -10.43
CA SER A 101 -1.45 20.10 -11.46
C SER A 101 -2.87 20.41 -10.99
N GLY A 102 -3.25 19.99 -9.79
CA GLY A 102 -4.54 20.34 -9.18
C GLY A 102 -4.52 21.69 -8.48
N PRO A 103 -5.67 22.15 -7.98
CA PRO A 103 -5.77 23.42 -7.25
C PRO A 103 -4.79 23.48 -6.07
N ASP A 104 -4.34 24.68 -5.74
CA ASP A 104 -3.45 24.90 -4.58
C ASP A 104 -4.24 24.72 -3.26
N LEU A 105 -4.36 23.47 -2.85
CA LEU A 105 -5.08 23.04 -1.66
C LEU A 105 -4.12 22.30 -0.70
N PRO A 106 -4.40 22.34 0.60
CA PRO A 106 -3.71 21.48 1.56
C PRO A 106 -3.73 20.01 1.16
N ALA A 107 -2.67 19.27 1.43
CA ALA A 107 -2.54 17.86 1.04
C ALA A 107 -3.73 17.00 1.52
N ASN A 108 -4.27 17.28 2.72
CA ASN A 108 -5.42 16.58 3.30
C ASN A 108 -6.78 16.93 2.66
N GLN A 109 -6.80 17.78 1.65
CA GLN A 109 -7.99 18.08 0.85
C GLN A 109 -7.89 17.53 -0.57
N LYS A 110 -6.69 17.07 -0.98
CA LYS A 110 -6.44 16.51 -2.32
C LYS A 110 -6.71 15.02 -2.35
N PHE A 111 -7.06 14.51 -3.53
CA PHE A 111 -7.09 13.06 -3.76
C PHE A 111 -5.65 12.56 -3.91
N ALA A 112 -5.21 11.71 -2.98
CA ALA A 112 -3.82 11.25 -2.91
C ALA A 112 -3.47 10.22 -4.01
N TYR A 113 -4.49 9.53 -4.52
CA TYR A 113 -4.35 8.51 -5.56
C TYR A 113 -4.99 8.98 -6.85
N ARG A 114 -4.35 8.67 -7.95
CA ARG A 114 -4.79 9.06 -9.28
C ARG A 114 -5.50 7.90 -9.93
N ASP A 115 -6.49 8.22 -10.74
CA ASP A 115 -7.17 7.26 -11.58
C ASP A 115 -6.76 7.49 -13.04
N PHE A 116 -6.15 6.46 -13.64
CA PHE A 116 -5.67 6.51 -15.02
C PHE A 116 -6.82 6.68 -15.99
N LEU A 117 -7.94 5.98 -15.77
CA LEU A 117 -9.07 5.98 -16.65
C LEU A 117 -9.80 7.34 -16.61
N LEU A 118 -10.02 7.90 -15.43
CA LEU A 118 -10.56 9.26 -15.28
C LEU A 118 -9.65 10.32 -15.92
N GLY A 119 -8.33 10.13 -15.81
CA GLY A 119 -7.36 10.99 -16.48
C GLY A 119 -7.50 10.96 -18.00
N GLN A 120 -7.71 9.78 -18.60
CA GLN A 120 -7.96 9.64 -20.04
C GLN A 120 -9.33 10.21 -20.45
N PHE A 121 -10.34 10.06 -19.61
CA PHE A 121 -11.69 10.58 -19.92
C PHE A 121 -11.79 12.09 -19.84
N ARG A 122 -10.90 12.74 -19.13
CA ARG A 122 -10.87 14.21 -19.02
C ARG A 122 -10.83 14.90 -20.40
N SER A 123 -9.98 14.42 -21.30
CA SER A 123 -9.86 14.99 -22.66
C SER A 123 -10.94 14.53 -23.61
N ARG A 124 -11.58 13.38 -23.38
CA ARG A 124 -12.60 12.79 -24.26
C ARG A 124 -14.00 13.27 -23.93
N PHE A 125 -14.28 13.52 -22.67
CA PHE A 125 -15.59 13.92 -22.15
C PHE A 125 -15.43 15.16 -21.27
N PRO A 126 -15.51 16.36 -21.85
CA PRO A 126 -15.39 17.62 -21.11
C PRO A 126 -16.48 17.81 -20.05
N ASP A 127 -17.72 17.34 -20.34
CA ASP A 127 -18.82 17.39 -19.39
C ASP A 127 -18.60 16.44 -18.20
N PRO A 128 -18.65 16.93 -16.94
CA PRO A 128 -18.41 16.11 -15.75
C PRO A 128 -19.41 14.96 -15.56
N GLU A 129 -20.70 15.18 -15.90
CA GLU A 129 -21.73 14.16 -15.75
C GLU A 129 -21.58 13.06 -16.81
N GLU A 130 -21.25 13.44 -18.05
CA GLU A 130 -20.94 12.50 -19.10
C GLU A 130 -19.71 11.67 -18.73
N ARG A 131 -18.66 12.30 -18.21
CA ARG A 131 -17.44 11.64 -17.73
C ARG A 131 -17.72 10.64 -16.61
N PHE A 132 -18.50 11.07 -15.61
CA PHE A 132 -18.92 10.19 -14.50
C PHE A 132 -19.70 8.98 -15.02
N ARG A 133 -20.67 9.19 -15.91
CA ARG A 133 -21.46 8.11 -16.50
C ARG A 133 -20.59 7.09 -17.24
N HIS A 134 -19.70 7.53 -18.12
CA HIS A 134 -18.80 6.62 -18.85
C HIS A 134 -17.83 5.89 -17.93
N TYR A 135 -17.34 6.55 -16.88
CA TYR A 135 -16.50 5.91 -15.89
C TYR A 135 -17.25 4.85 -15.09
N ARG A 136 -18.46 5.16 -14.62
CA ARG A 136 -19.32 4.21 -13.90
C ARG A 136 -19.65 2.98 -14.74
N ASP A 137 -20.02 3.19 -15.99
CA ASP A 137 -20.54 2.14 -16.86
C ASP A 137 -19.41 1.36 -17.56
N LEU A 138 -18.19 1.87 -17.60
CA LEU A 138 -17.03 1.32 -18.32
C LEU A 138 -17.36 0.95 -19.77
N ASP A 139 -18.21 1.74 -20.42
CA ASP A 139 -18.78 1.47 -21.74
C ASP A 139 -17.87 1.93 -22.90
N VAL A 140 -16.77 2.65 -22.58
CA VAL A 140 -15.82 3.16 -23.56
C VAL A 140 -14.46 2.48 -23.42
N PRO A 141 -13.99 1.77 -24.44
CA PRO A 141 -12.66 1.18 -24.41
C PRO A 141 -11.57 2.24 -24.37
N VAL A 142 -10.55 2.01 -23.53
CA VAL A 142 -9.36 2.87 -23.42
C VAL A 142 -8.11 2.05 -23.66
N ALA A 143 -7.27 2.54 -24.57
CA ALA A 143 -5.99 1.88 -24.85
C ALA A 143 -5.11 1.81 -23.60
N GLY A 144 -4.51 0.67 -23.34
CA GLY A 144 -3.64 0.44 -22.19
C GLY A 144 -4.36 0.06 -20.89
N VAL A 145 -5.70 0.15 -20.83
CA VAL A 145 -6.48 -0.38 -19.72
C VAL A 145 -6.74 -1.87 -19.95
N LYS A 146 -6.21 -2.70 -19.07
CA LYS A 146 -6.49 -4.14 -19.06
C LYS A 146 -7.89 -4.37 -18.51
N ASP A 147 -8.58 -5.38 -19.03
CA ASP A 147 -9.81 -5.81 -18.40
C ASP A 147 -9.54 -6.37 -16.99
N ILE A 148 -10.56 -6.30 -16.12
CA ILE A 148 -10.45 -6.61 -14.70
C ILE A 148 -9.94 -8.05 -14.47
N ASP A 149 -10.43 -9.03 -15.25
CA ASP A 149 -10.04 -10.44 -15.07
C ASP A 149 -8.59 -10.67 -15.49
N THR A 150 -8.18 -10.10 -16.61
CA THR A 150 -6.80 -10.19 -17.09
C THR A 150 -5.83 -9.59 -16.06
N TYR A 151 -6.20 -8.46 -15.45
CA TYR A 151 -5.37 -7.83 -14.43
C TYR A 151 -5.36 -8.63 -13.11
N ALA A 152 -6.51 -9.16 -12.70
CA ALA A 152 -6.59 -10.04 -11.53
C ALA A 152 -5.74 -11.31 -11.70
N ALA A 153 -5.79 -11.94 -12.87
CA ALA A 153 -4.96 -13.12 -13.18
C ALA A 153 -3.45 -12.77 -13.22
N TYR A 154 -3.09 -11.56 -13.65
CA TYR A 154 -1.71 -11.09 -13.56
C TYR A 154 -1.25 -10.94 -12.10
N GLU A 155 -2.05 -10.30 -11.25
CA GLU A 155 -1.75 -10.11 -9.82
C GLU A 155 -1.63 -11.45 -9.07
N GLU A 156 -2.49 -12.41 -9.38
CA GLU A 156 -2.42 -13.76 -8.83
C GLU A 156 -1.07 -14.42 -9.13
N ARG A 157 -0.66 -14.43 -10.41
CA ARG A 157 0.66 -14.97 -10.80
C ARG A 157 1.81 -14.23 -10.14
N ARG A 158 1.73 -12.91 -10.03
CA ARG A 158 2.74 -12.09 -9.37
C ARG A 158 2.90 -12.44 -7.91
N LEU A 159 1.80 -12.55 -7.15
CA LEU A 159 1.83 -12.88 -5.74
C LEU A 159 2.37 -14.29 -5.48
N HIS A 160 1.95 -15.28 -6.25
CA HIS A 160 2.53 -16.62 -6.18
C HIS A 160 4.03 -16.66 -6.50
N LEU A 161 4.47 -15.83 -7.45
CA LEU A 161 5.90 -15.73 -7.77
C LEU A 161 6.69 -15.10 -6.62
N VAL A 162 6.16 -14.03 -6.02
CA VAL A 162 6.79 -13.35 -4.86
C VAL A 162 6.95 -14.33 -3.71
N ASP A 163 5.90 -15.04 -3.31
CA ASP A 163 5.96 -16.01 -2.22
C ASP A 163 6.98 -17.12 -2.50
N ARG A 164 6.98 -17.67 -3.72
CA ARG A 164 7.92 -18.72 -4.11
C ARG A 164 9.38 -18.25 -4.07
N LEU A 165 9.66 -17.00 -4.47
CA LEU A 165 11.02 -16.46 -4.50
C LEU A 165 11.53 -16.07 -3.11
N THR A 166 10.64 -15.75 -2.18
CA THR A 166 11.00 -15.23 -0.86
C THR A 166 10.79 -16.21 0.28
N GLY A 167 10.04 -17.30 0.03
CA GLY A 167 9.61 -18.23 1.08
C GLY A 167 8.53 -17.66 2.01
N CYS A 168 7.95 -16.49 1.67
CA CYS A 168 6.82 -15.91 2.38
C CYS A 168 5.50 -16.58 2.01
N THR A 169 4.45 -16.30 2.78
CA THR A 169 3.08 -16.81 2.58
C THR A 169 2.05 -15.69 2.44
N SER A 170 2.49 -14.46 2.56
CA SER A 170 1.61 -13.28 2.56
C SER A 170 0.90 -13.05 1.22
N GLY A 171 1.48 -13.46 0.10
CA GLY A 171 0.83 -13.41 -1.21
C GLY A 171 -0.35 -14.40 -1.30
N ALA A 172 -0.17 -15.63 -0.84
CA ALA A 172 -1.25 -16.62 -0.75
C ALA A 172 -2.37 -16.15 0.18
N PHE A 173 -2.01 -15.54 1.33
CA PHE A 173 -2.98 -14.96 2.26
C PHE A 173 -3.82 -13.85 1.61
N ILE A 174 -3.20 -12.96 0.80
CA ILE A 174 -3.93 -11.93 0.03
C ILE A 174 -4.94 -12.59 -0.90
N LEU A 175 -4.50 -13.56 -1.71
CA LEU A 175 -5.35 -14.23 -2.71
C LEU A 175 -6.54 -14.94 -2.09
N GLU A 176 -6.34 -15.55 -0.94
CA GLU A 176 -7.41 -16.25 -0.21
C GLU A 176 -8.43 -15.30 0.43
N ASN A 177 -7.99 -14.13 0.91
CA ASN A 177 -8.76 -13.31 1.84
C ASN A 177 -9.23 -11.97 1.27
N ALA A 178 -8.53 -11.35 0.30
CA ALA A 178 -8.80 -9.97 -0.13
C ALA A 178 -10.19 -9.74 -0.73
N ARG A 179 -10.87 -10.81 -1.22
CA ARG A 179 -12.25 -10.72 -1.70
C ARG A 179 -13.27 -10.93 -0.57
N LYS A 180 -12.88 -11.60 0.52
CA LYS A 180 -13.76 -11.92 1.66
C LYS A 180 -13.77 -10.79 2.69
N ARG A 181 -12.68 -10.08 2.85
CA ARG A 181 -12.47 -8.99 3.82
C ARG A 181 -11.44 -7.97 3.32
N ARG A 182 -11.52 -6.77 3.83
CA ARG A 182 -10.59 -5.70 3.45
C ARG A 182 -9.19 -5.99 4.01
N LEU A 183 -8.21 -6.22 3.14
CA LEU A 183 -6.79 -6.36 3.49
C LEU A 183 -5.95 -5.13 3.11
N PHE A 184 -6.50 -4.23 2.30
CA PHE A 184 -5.84 -3.01 1.87
C PHE A 184 -6.82 -1.83 1.91
N HIS A 185 -6.31 -0.65 2.24
CA HIS A 185 -7.01 0.62 2.20
C HIS A 185 -6.89 1.30 0.83
N THR A 186 -5.75 1.09 0.19
CA THR A 186 -5.40 1.55 -1.16
C THR A 186 -4.61 0.44 -1.83
N VAL A 187 -4.18 0.63 -3.07
CA VAL A 187 -3.35 -0.38 -3.76
C VAL A 187 -2.11 -0.79 -2.97
N THR A 188 -1.54 0.11 -2.15
CA THR A 188 -0.27 -0.09 -1.44
C THR A 188 -0.35 0.02 0.08
N HIS A 189 -1.46 0.49 0.64
CA HIS A 189 -1.62 0.63 2.08
C HIS A 189 -2.34 -0.58 2.67
N PRO A 190 -1.63 -1.50 3.31
CA PRO A 190 -2.25 -2.65 3.95
C PRO A 190 -3.01 -2.27 5.21
N THR A 191 -3.98 -3.09 5.58
CA THR A 191 -4.63 -3.02 6.90
C THR A 191 -3.71 -3.54 7.99
N LEU A 192 -4.06 -3.23 9.24
CA LEU A 192 -3.40 -3.82 10.41
C LEU A 192 -3.40 -5.35 10.38
N GLU A 193 -4.50 -5.96 9.97
CA GLU A 193 -4.63 -7.42 9.87
C GLU A 193 -3.58 -8.01 8.93
N PHE A 194 -3.46 -7.48 7.71
CA PHE A 194 -2.46 -7.96 6.76
C PHE A 194 -1.04 -7.68 7.24
N SER A 195 -0.78 -6.50 7.83
CA SER A 195 0.53 -6.15 8.36
C SER A 195 0.96 -7.09 9.50
N LYS A 196 0.03 -7.52 10.37
CA LYS A 196 0.30 -8.53 11.40
C LYS A 196 0.62 -9.90 10.80
N HIS A 197 -0.10 -10.32 9.76
CA HIS A 197 0.21 -11.56 9.04
C HIS A 197 1.60 -11.50 8.39
N GLN A 198 1.97 -10.38 7.80
CA GLN A 198 3.31 -10.22 7.23
C GLN A 198 4.40 -10.25 8.31
N CYS A 199 4.13 -9.78 9.54
CA CYS A 199 5.07 -9.96 10.65
C CYS A 199 5.35 -11.44 10.93
N GLU A 200 4.41 -12.36 10.77
CA GLU A 200 4.64 -13.79 10.94
C GLU A 200 5.65 -14.35 9.93
N ASP A 201 5.59 -13.89 8.66
CA ASP A 201 6.63 -14.23 7.67
C ASP A 201 8.01 -13.73 8.13
N ILE A 202 8.08 -12.50 8.65
CA ILE A 202 9.35 -11.91 9.12
C ILE A 202 9.83 -12.58 10.41
N PHE A 203 8.95 -12.90 11.35
CA PHE A 203 9.31 -13.65 12.56
C PHE A 203 9.96 -15.01 12.20
N ARG A 204 9.33 -15.73 11.27
CA ARG A 204 9.86 -17.01 10.79
C ARG A 204 11.23 -16.85 10.11
N MET A 205 11.39 -15.81 9.29
CA MET A 205 12.64 -15.48 8.61
C MET A 205 13.78 -15.19 9.60
N LEU A 206 13.47 -14.54 10.71
CA LEU A 206 14.41 -14.18 11.77
C LEU A 206 14.62 -15.30 12.83
N GLY A 207 13.89 -16.41 12.73
CA GLY A 207 13.94 -17.49 13.69
C GLY A 207 13.20 -17.21 15.00
N PHE A 208 12.27 -16.26 15.01
CA PHE A 208 11.38 -15.98 16.14
C PHE A 208 10.16 -16.92 16.12
N ASN A 209 9.66 -17.28 17.31
CA ASN A 209 8.48 -18.15 17.47
C ASN A 209 7.17 -17.37 17.72
N GLN A 210 7.16 -16.07 17.48
CA GLN A 210 6.01 -15.20 17.66
C GLN A 210 5.01 -15.34 16.50
N THR A 211 3.77 -14.99 16.81
CA THR A 211 2.63 -14.96 15.88
C THR A 211 1.94 -13.59 15.88
N ALA A 212 0.98 -13.39 14.99
CA ALA A 212 0.16 -12.17 14.98
C ALA A 212 -0.57 -11.90 16.32
N ALA A 213 -0.88 -12.95 17.10
CA ALA A 213 -1.52 -12.85 18.40
C ALA A 213 -0.63 -12.23 19.49
N ASP A 214 0.69 -12.34 19.34
CA ASP A 214 1.67 -11.80 20.30
C ASP A 214 1.90 -10.28 20.09
N ILE A 215 1.35 -9.72 19.01
CA ILE A 215 1.49 -8.30 18.66
C ILE A 215 0.41 -7.49 19.39
N ASN A 216 0.80 -6.80 20.46
CA ASN A 216 -0.11 -5.94 21.22
C ASN A 216 -0.24 -4.54 20.58
N TYR A 217 -0.81 -4.48 19.37
CA TYR A 217 -1.08 -3.26 18.63
C TYR A 217 -2.47 -3.30 18.00
N ARG A 218 -3.22 -2.19 18.11
CA ARG A 218 -4.62 -2.12 17.67
C ARG A 218 -4.89 -0.96 16.71
N SER A 219 -3.94 -0.03 16.52
CA SER A 219 -4.12 1.08 15.60
C SER A 219 -3.90 0.63 14.16
N ASP A 220 -4.80 0.98 13.28
CA ASP A 220 -4.64 0.81 11.84
C ASP A 220 -4.11 2.13 11.26
N ASP A 221 -2.78 2.31 11.34
CA ASP A 221 -2.11 3.58 11.07
C ASP A 221 -2.29 4.07 9.63
N LEU A 222 -2.50 3.15 8.70
CA LEU A 222 -2.66 3.45 7.28
C LEU A 222 -4.12 3.65 6.85
N ALA A 223 -5.08 3.48 7.78
CA ALA A 223 -6.51 3.64 7.50
C ALA A 223 -6.97 5.09 7.29
N TYR A 224 -6.09 6.07 7.46
CA TYR A 224 -6.43 7.49 7.38
C TYR A 224 -6.92 7.94 6.00
N TYR A 225 -6.62 7.17 4.97
CA TYR A 225 -7.06 7.40 3.60
C TYR A 225 -7.38 6.07 2.91
N GLN A 226 -8.57 5.97 2.32
CA GLN A 226 -9.04 4.78 1.63
C GLN A 226 -9.49 5.14 0.22
N VAL A 227 -9.08 4.32 -0.74
CA VAL A 227 -9.55 4.47 -2.12
C VAL A 227 -10.76 3.55 -2.33
N PRO A 228 -11.90 4.07 -2.78
CA PRO A 228 -13.08 3.27 -3.06
C PRO A 228 -12.84 2.25 -4.16
N LEU A 229 -13.51 1.09 -4.04
CA LEU A 229 -13.55 0.12 -5.12
C LEU A 229 -14.58 0.53 -6.16
N HIS A 230 -14.22 0.38 -7.42
CA HIS A 230 -15.16 0.58 -8.52
C HIS A 230 -16.26 -0.50 -8.49
N PRO A 231 -17.57 -0.18 -8.65
CA PRO A 231 -18.66 -1.16 -8.57
C PRO A 231 -18.52 -2.34 -9.55
N ALA A 232 -17.98 -2.11 -10.73
CA ALA A 232 -17.70 -3.18 -11.68
C ALA A 232 -16.63 -4.17 -11.16
N VAL A 233 -15.63 -3.70 -10.41
CA VAL A 233 -14.61 -4.55 -9.77
C VAL A 233 -15.24 -5.39 -8.68
N ILE A 234 -16.08 -4.77 -7.82
CA ILE A 234 -16.82 -5.47 -6.76
C ILE A 234 -17.61 -6.63 -7.34
N ARG A 235 -18.44 -6.36 -8.35
CA ARG A 235 -19.29 -7.38 -9.00
C ARG A 235 -18.44 -8.45 -9.70
N LYS A 236 -17.46 -8.04 -10.50
CA LYS A 236 -16.69 -8.96 -11.35
C LYS A 236 -15.80 -9.90 -10.55
N LEU A 237 -15.17 -9.39 -9.48
CA LEU A 237 -14.29 -10.18 -8.63
C LEU A 237 -15.03 -10.84 -7.44
N GLY A 238 -16.32 -10.56 -7.24
CA GLY A 238 -17.10 -11.12 -6.13
C GLY A 238 -16.59 -10.65 -4.77
N VAL A 239 -16.30 -9.35 -4.62
CA VAL A 239 -15.84 -8.77 -3.35
C VAL A 239 -17.00 -8.73 -2.37
N ALA A 240 -16.87 -9.42 -1.22
CA ALA A 240 -17.95 -9.61 -0.26
C ALA A 240 -18.06 -8.50 0.81
N TRP A 241 -17.04 -7.66 0.97
CA TRP A 241 -16.94 -6.65 2.03
C TRP A 241 -17.25 -5.23 1.55
N ALA A 242 -17.59 -5.05 0.29
CA ALA A 242 -17.93 -3.75 -0.28
C ALA A 242 -19.15 -3.85 -1.19
N ASP A 243 -19.96 -2.80 -1.18
CA ASP A 243 -21.13 -2.57 -2.02
C ASP A 243 -21.25 -1.09 -2.38
N ASP A 244 -22.38 -0.70 -3.00
CA ASP A 244 -22.59 0.68 -3.44
C ASP A 244 -22.75 1.67 -2.26
N ASP A 245 -23.17 1.19 -1.09
CA ASP A 245 -23.37 1.99 0.13
C ASP A 245 -22.12 2.03 1.02
N THR A 246 -21.09 1.26 0.68
CA THR A 246 -19.85 1.22 1.45
C THR A 246 -19.19 2.59 1.46
N THR A 247 -18.84 3.06 2.66
CA THR A 247 -18.11 4.32 2.84
C THR A 247 -16.63 4.09 3.10
N TYR A 248 -15.83 5.05 2.64
CA TYR A 248 -14.38 5.03 2.69
C TYR A 248 -13.86 6.27 3.39
N ILE A 249 -12.85 6.12 4.23
CA ILE A 249 -12.25 7.22 4.98
C ILE A 249 -11.42 8.10 4.03
N PHE A 250 -11.72 9.39 4.01
CA PHE A 250 -10.97 10.40 3.29
C PHE A 250 -10.30 11.35 4.29
N TRP A 251 -8.98 11.24 4.42
CA TRP A 251 -8.14 12.04 5.31
C TRP A 251 -8.64 12.10 6.76
N ARG A 252 -9.04 10.95 7.33
CA ARG A 252 -9.51 10.75 8.71
C ARG A 252 -10.84 11.42 9.07
N THR A 253 -11.29 12.42 8.32
CA THR A 253 -12.37 13.32 8.72
C THR A 253 -13.66 13.18 7.93
N ARG A 254 -13.59 12.63 6.73
CA ARG A 254 -14.76 12.48 5.82
C ARG A 254 -14.96 11.01 5.50
N HIS A 255 -16.21 10.63 5.32
CA HIS A 255 -16.61 9.32 4.82
C HIS A 255 -17.32 9.51 3.50
N LEU A 256 -16.81 8.95 2.43
CA LEU A 256 -17.30 9.11 1.07
C LEU A 256 -17.73 7.74 0.52
N THR A 257 -18.90 7.67 -0.12
CA THR A 257 -19.24 6.56 -1.00
C THR A 257 -18.35 6.60 -2.26
N TRP A 258 -18.32 5.52 -3.03
CA TRP A 258 -17.60 5.49 -4.31
C TRP A 258 -18.06 6.65 -5.22
N GLU A 259 -19.37 6.87 -5.36
CA GLU A 259 -19.92 7.95 -6.19
C GLU A 259 -19.45 9.32 -5.71
N SER A 260 -19.59 9.62 -4.42
CA SER A 260 -19.16 10.90 -3.84
C SER A 260 -17.66 11.14 -4.01
N TYR A 261 -16.85 10.10 -3.91
CA TYR A 261 -15.40 10.17 -4.13
C TYR A 261 -15.08 10.50 -5.59
N VAL A 262 -15.69 9.77 -6.54
CA VAL A 262 -15.43 9.95 -7.97
C VAL A 262 -15.92 11.33 -8.47
N ARG A 263 -17.12 11.76 -8.05
CA ARG A 263 -17.63 13.09 -8.39
C ARG A 263 -16.72 14.20 -7.88
N GLY A 264 -16.29 14.12 -6.61
CA GLY A 264 -15.34 15.10 -6.06
C GLY A 264 -13.97 15.06 -6.75
N TYR A 265 -13.50 13.87 -7.19
CA TYR A 265 -12.27 13.75 -7.98
C TYR A 265 -12.44 14.46 -9.36
N ILE A 266 -13.54 14.21 -10.06
CA ILE A 266 -13.85 14.83 -11.36
C ILE A 266 -13.98 16.35 -11.21
N GLU A 267 -14.65 16.85 -10.18
CA GLU A 267 -14.77 18.28 -9.90
C GLU A 267 -13.41 18.93 -9.65
N MET A 268 -12.53 18.27 -8.93
CA MET A 268 -11.22 18.82 -8.55
C MET A 268 -10.21 18.81 -9.70
N TYR A 269 -10.20 17.78 -10.52
CA TYR A 269 -9.18 17.57 -11.57
C TYR A 269 -9.75 17.60 -13.00
N GLY A 270 -11.01 17.89 -13.13
CA GLY A 270 -11.84 17.85 -14.33
C GLY A 270 -11.72 18.89 -15.38
#